data_46ed738bd4631cc7e86ed178fc76267a
#
_entry.id   46ed738bd4631cc7e86ed178fc76267a
#
_cell.length_a   1.000
_cell.length_b   1.000
_cell.length_c   1.000
_cell.angle_alpha   90.00
_cell.angle_beta   90.00
_cell.angle_gamma   90.00
#
_symmetry.space_group_name_H-M   'P 1'
#
loop_
_entity.id
_entity.type
_entity.pdbx_description
1 polymer ?
#
loop_
_entity_poly.entity_id
_entity_poly.type
_entity_poly.pdbx_seq_one_letter_code
_entity_poly.pdbx_strand_id
1 'polypeptide(L)'
;MQKRIISFFCVFLCALGAVCLRVVYLEDGGAAAGAAVVQSSRTLSVAQSRAGIFDRDGLPLVNQTAQWKALVFPEEADLNILKDYVEDENFVETAKSGIPVVVDTGGKLIDGAGVYNFKTPRRYAQNQLAAHIIGYVSDGSGASGIEKAYDELLKSAGPQSTVTYYTDGRGRLLSGEEIRFSADDADKKSGVILTLDAQIQQAAESVLKESLERGAAVVMDAQTGEILAAASVPCFDPNNIAASLGKAGSPFVNRAFSAYTVGSTWKLVVAAAALEGGETAARCYDCESSITVDGVEFHCHWELGHGKIDMPAALRVSCNPYFIDLGLSVGAARIVEMAQNLGFGASAELAPGMFSASGNLPSAAELSSAAALASFSFGQGKLLATPVQMAALAAAIANGGYAVTPKLVLGTADENEAFTAAADYAQNRAMSEKTAAKLREMMISVVEEGSGVNAKPEQGGAGGKTASAQTGQLDGDGNEIIHAWFVGFYPAEKPRYAIAVFAEGMESGSDFAAPVFKKICDGIAETAVYEIK
;
A
#
# COMPACT_ATOMS: atom_id res chain seq x y z
N MET A 1 -54.79 -68.99 -45.76
CA MET A 1 -54.90 -67.85 -44.81
C MET A 1 -53.97 -68.04 -43.58
N GLN A 2 -54.05 -69.15 -42.91
CA GLN A 2 -53.25 -69.41 -41.69
C GLN A 2 -51.68 -69.21 -41.85
N LYS A 3 -51.10 -69.72 -42.94
CA LYS A 3 -49.63 -69.53 -43.16
C LYS A 3 -49.24 -68.04 -43.31
N ARG A 4 -50.04 -67.20 -43.89
CA ARG A 4 -49.78 -65.78 -44.05
C ARG A 4 -49.90 -65.01 -42.69
N ILE A 5 -50.84 -65.42 -41.84
CA ILE A 5 -51.00 -64.86 -40.49
C ILE A 5 -49.84 -65.24 -39.62
N ILE A 6 -49.36 -66.50 -39.67
CA ILE A 6 -48.19 -66.95 -38.91
C ILE A 6 -46.90 -66.18 -39.35
N SER A 7 -46.71 -66.04 -40.71
CA SER A 7 -45.54 -65.28 -41.18
C SER A 7 -45.59 -63.80 -40.73
N PHE A 8 -46.78 -63.17 -40.74
CA PHE A 8 -46.90 -61.81 -40.26
C PHE A 8 -46.66 -61.69 -38.80
N PHE A 9 -47.10 -62.65 -37.98
CA PHE A 9 -46.88 -62.71 -36.56
C PHE A 9 -45.37 -62.94 -36.23
N CYS A 10 -44.68 -63.80 -36.98
CA CYS A 10 -43.25 -63.99 -36.84
C CYS A 10 -42.44 -62.72 -37.17
N VAL A 11 -42.79 -62.01 -38.25
CA VAL A 11 -42.18 -60.75 -38.61
C VAL A 11 -42.39 -59.67 -37.52
N PHE A 12 -43.60 -59.61 -36.96
CA PHE A 12 -43.93 -58.69 -35.88
C PHE A 12 -43.16 -59.00 -34.62
N LEU A 13 -43.03 -60.30 -34.23
CA LEU A 13 -42.22 -60.72 -33.10
C LEU A 13 -40.72 -60.41 -33.30
N CYS A 14 -40.20 -60.61 -34.49
CA CYS A 14 -38.83 -60.26 -34.82
C CYS A 14 -38.60 -58.75 -34.75
N ALA A 15 -39.53 -57.96 -35.25
CA ALA A 15 -39.47 -56.50 -35.15
C ALA A 15 -39.56 -56.03 -33.71
N LEU A 16 -40.46 -56.62 -32.88
CA LEU A 16 -40.57 -56.31 -31.48
C LEU A 16 -39.29 -56.71 -30.72
N GLY A 17 -38.71 -57.90 -31.02
CA GLY A 17 -37.44 -58.34 -30.46
C GLY A 17 -36.28 -57.40 -30.82
N ALA A 18 -36.24 -56.90 -32.06
CA ALA A 18 -35.24 -55.90 -32.47
C ALA A 18 -35.38 -54.58 -31.74
N VAL A 19 -36.63 -54.12 -31.48
CA VAL A 19 -36.87 -52.90 -30.68
C VAL A 19 -36.45 -53.13 -29.24
N CYS A 20 -36.80 -54.27 -28.61
CA CYS A 20 -36.38 -54.61 -27.26
C CYS A 20 -34.83 -54.70 -27.15
N LEU A 21 -34.18 -55.34 -28.09
CA LEU A 21 -32.71 -55.41 -28.16
C LEU A 21 -32.08 -53.99 -28.32
N ARG A 22 -32.71 -53.14 -29.08
CA ARG A 22 -32.29 -51.76 -29.25
C ARG A 22 -32.44 -50.94 -27.97
N VAL A 23 -33.53 -51.14 -27.24
CA VAL A 23 -33.74 -50.47 -25.93
C VAL A 23 -32.68 -50.93 -24.92
N VAL A 24 -32.43 -52.26 -24.79
CA VAL A 24 -31.38 -52.81 -23.92
C VAL A 24 -30.01 -52.30 -24.34
N TYR A 25 -29.72 -52.27 -25.65
CA TYR A 25 -28.46 -51.71 -26.16
C TYR A 25 -28.29 -50.23 -25.83
N LEU A 26 -29.37 -49.45 -25.82
CA LEU A 26 -29.34 -48.04 -25.44
C LEU A 26 -29.21 -47.86 -23.91
N GLU A 27 -29.79 -48.76 -23.14
CA GLU A 27 -29.65 -48.80 -21.66
C GLU A 27 -28.22 -49.22 -21.23
N ASP A 28 -27.67 -50.29 -21.88
CA ASP A 28 -26.31 -50.76 -21.59
C ASP A 28 -25.20 -49.94 -22.27
N GLY A 29 -25.57 -49.16 -23.29
CA GLY A 29 -24.63 -48.36 -24.05
C GLY A 29 -24.25 -47.08 -23.32
N GLY A 30 -23.26 -47.13 -22.41
CA GLY A 30 -22.72 -46.00 -21.66
C GLY A 30 -22.35 -44.77 -22.50
N ALA A 31 -22.25 -44.90 -23.83
CA ALA A 31 -22.04 -43.78 -24.74
C ALA A 31 -23.30 -42.90 -24.94
N ALA A 32 -24.50 -43.48 -24.97
CA ALA A 32 -25.76 -42.69 -25.11
C ALA A 32 -26.15 -42.04 -23.78
N ALA A 33 -25.98 -42.76 -22.67
CA ALA A 33 -26.16 -42.20 -21.34
C ALA A 33 -25.11 -41.09 -21.06
N GLY A 34 -23.85 -41.32 -21.43
CA GLY A 34 -22.80 -40.30 -21.34
C GLY A 34 -23.07 -39.07 -22.21
N ALA A 35 -23.58 -39.24 -23.43
CA ALA A 35 -23.99 -38.12 -24.31
C ALA A 35 -25.20 -37.35 -23.76
N ALA A 36 -26.19 -38.02 -23.17
CA ALA A 36 -27.32 -37.37 -22.52
C ALA A 36 -26.89 -36.55 -21.28
N VAL A 37 -25.99 -37.10 -20.46
CA VAL A 37 -25.43 -36.39 -19.32
C VAL A 37 -24.65 -35.16 -19.76
N VAL A 38 -23.82 -35.26 -20.80
CA VAL A 38 -23.06 -34.13 -21.35
C VAL A 38 -23.99 -33.05 -21.93
N GLN A 39 -25.07 -33.45 -22.60
CA GLN A 39 -26.05 -32.50 -23.14
C GLN A 39 -26.92 -31.80 -22.08
N SER A 40 -27.17 -32.46 -20.95
CA SER A 40 -27.96 -31.90 -19.85
C SER A 40 -27.11 -31.12 -18.84
N SER A 41 -25.78 -31.33 -18.79
CA SER A 41 -24.93 -30.62 -17.88
C SER A 41 -24.73 -29.16 -18.27
N ARG A 42 -24.81 -28.28 -17.32
CA ARG A 42 -24.53 -26.84 -17.44
C ARG A 42 -23.48 -26.47 -16.40
N THR A 43 -22.43 -25.79 -16.81
CA THR A 43 -21.44 -25.21 -15.89
C THR A 43 -21.58 -23.71 -15.90
N LEU A 44 -21.84 -23.14 -14.74
CA LEU A 44 -21.94 -21.69 -14.52
C LEU A 44 -20.75 -21.25 -13.69
N SER A 45 -20.03 -20.22 -14.13
CA SER A 45 -19.08 -19.51 -13.28
C SER A 45 -19.88 -18.68 -12.28
N VAL A 46 -19.82 -19.05 -11.00
CA VAL A 46 -20.62 -18.39 -9.94
C VAL A 46 -19.83 -17.33 -9.18
N ALA A 47 -18.50 -17.41 -9.21
CA ALA A 47 -17.63 -16.36 -8.72
C ALA A 47 -16.26 -16.48 -9.38
N GLN A 48 -15.73 -15.36 -9.80
CA GLN A 48 -14.32 -15.19 -10.11
C GLN A 48 -13.76 -14.20 -9.10
N SER A 49 -12.98 -14.70 -8.15
CA SER A 49 -12.28 -13.86 -7.19
C SER A 49 -11.02 -13.31 -7.82
N ARG A 50 -10.59 -12.12 -7.39
CA ARG A 50 -9.29 -11.59 -7.82
C ARG A 50 -8.17 -12.31 -7.05
N ALA A 51 -7.02 -12.49 -7.68
CA ALA A 51 -5.82 -13.06 -7.08
C ALA A 51 -5.37 -12.30 -5.83
N GLY A 52 -4.52 -12.89 -5.02
CA GLY A 52 -4.07 -12.35 -3.76
C GLY A 52 -3.19 -11.10 -3.90
N ILE A 53 -3.13 -10.31 -2.83
CA ILE A 53 -2.08 -9.34 -2.57
C ILE A 53 -1.52 -9.75 -1.22
N PHE A 54 -0.22 -10.00 -1.16
CA PHE A 54 0.45 -10.57 0.00
C PHE A 54 1.50 -9.58 0.52
N ASP A 55 1.79 -9.69 1.80
CA ASP A 55 2.96 -9.03 2.37
C ASP A 55 4.25 -9.77 1.99
N ARG A 56 5.39 -9.33 2.51
CA ARG A 56 6.71 -9.88 2.21
C ARG A 56 6.91 -11.33 2.64
N ASP A 57 6.15 -11.78 3.65
CA ASP A 57 6.22 -13.13 4.21
C ASP A 57 5.15 -14.06 3.62
N GLY A 58 4.36 -13.55 2.66
CA GLY A 58 3.30 -14.27 1.99
C GLY A 58 2.01 -14.35 2.80
N LEU A 59 1.83 -13.48 3.80
CA LEU A 59 0.55 -13.31 4.50
C LEU A 59 -0.43 -12.53 3.62
N PRO A 60 -1.68 -12.99 3.46
CA PRO A 60 -2.63 -12.29 2.61
C PRO A 60 -3.06 -10.95 3.23
N LEU A 61 -2.98 -9.88 2.45
CA LEU A 61 -3.48 -8.54 2.81
C LEU A 61 -4.93 -8.34 2.36
N VAL A 62 -5.41 -9.15 1.41
CA VAL A 62 -6.78 -9.16 0.91
C VAL A 62 -7.32 -10.58 0.94
N ASN A 63 -8.63 -10.77 0.69
CA ASN A 63 -9.28 -12.09 0.65
C ASN A 63 -9.21 -12.87 2.00
N GLN A 64 -9.00 -12.19 3.12
CA GLN A 64 -8.81 -12.82 4.43
C GLN A 64 -10.09 -13.36 5.06
N THR A 65 -11.23 -12.87 4.65
CA THR A 65 -12.54 -13.27 5.16
C THR A 65 -13.42 -13.81 4.04
N ALA A 66 -14.40 -14.63 4.41
CA ALA A 66 -15.37 -15.14 3.46
C ALA A 66 -16.71 -14.42 3.61
N GLN A 67 -17.42 -14.26 2.49
CA GLN A 67 -18.80 -13.80 2.43
C GLN A 67 -19.70 -14.90 1.89
N TRP A 68 -20.97 -14.87 2.31
CA TRP A 68 -21.96 -15.78 1.79
C TRP A 68 -22.51 -15.28 0.45
N LYS A 69 -22.65 -16.22 -0.48
CA LYS A 69 -23.39 -16.06 -1.73
C LYS A 69 -24.38 -17.20 -1.87
N ALA A 70 -25.41 -16.98 -2.65
CA ALA A 70 -26.34 -18.03 -3.02
C ALA A 70 -26.55 -18.09 -4.52
N LEU A 71 -26.55 -19.31 -5.06
CA LEU A 71 -27.09 -19.60 -6.38
C LEU A 71 -28.58 -19.89 -6.22
N VAL A 72 -29.41 -19.10 -6.88
CA VAL A 72 -30.86 -19.19 -6.83
C VAL A 72 -31.39 -19.65 -8.18
N PHE A 73 -32.18 -20.71 -8.19
CA PHE A 73 -32.93 -21.17 -9.34
C PHE A 73 -34.36 -20.58 -9.25
N PRO A 74 -34.69 -19.57 -10.05
CA PRO A 74 -35.92 -18.78 -9.84
C PRO A 74 -37.23 -19.57 -10.01
N GLU A 75 -37.20 -20.66 -10.80
CA GLU A 75 -38.40 -21.51 -11.01
C GLU A 75 -38.74 -22.39 -9.81
N GLU A 76 -37.76 -22.64 -8.89
CA GLU A 76 -37.92 -23.51 -7.74
C GLU A 76 -37.93 -22.74 -6.41
N ALA A 77 -37.37 -21.54 -6.39
CA ALA A 77 -37.18 -20.72 -5.19
C ALA A 77 -38.37 -19.77 -4.97
N ASP A 78 -38.72 -19.53 -3.70
CA ASP A 78 -39.66 -18.46 -3.35
C ASP A 78 -38.95 -17.09 -3.31
N LEU A 79 -38.99 -16.38 -4.43
CA LEU A 79 -38.37 -15.09 -4.61
C LEU A 79 -38.91 -14.00 -3.67
N ASN A 80 -40.17 -14.14 -3.19
CA ASN A 80 -40.78 -13.16 -2.28
C ASN A 80 -40.19 -13.26 -0.87
N ILE A 81 -39.74 -14.45 -0.46
CA ILE A 81 -39.03 -14.64 0.80
C ILE A 81 -37.58 -14.19 0.66
N LEU A 82 -36.93 -14.51 -0.46
CA LEU A 82 -35.50 -14.25 -0.66
C LEU A 82 -35.16 -12.78 -0.80
N LYS A 83 -36.04 -11.95 -1.33
CA LYS A 83 -35.79 -10.50 -1.55
C LYS A 83 -35.37 -9.75 -0.28
N ASP A 84 -35.78 -10.21 0.90
CA ASP A 84 -35.48 -9.56 2.17
C ASP A 84 -34.08 -9.94 2.73
N TYR A 85 -33.41 -10.89 2.09
CA TYR A 85 -32.08 -11.41 2.48
C TYR A 85 -30.99 -11.14 1.42
N VAL A 86 -31.37 -10.63 0.25
CA VAL A 86 -30.48 -10.35 -0.87
C VAL A 86 -30.18 -8.86 -0.90
N GLU A 87 -28.89 -8.50 -1.03
CA GLU A 87 -28.44 -7.10 -1.03
C GLU A 87 -28.78 -6.35 -2.35
N ASP A 88 -29.06 -7.09 -3.45
CA ASP A 88 -29.39 -6.51 -4.75
C ASP A 88 -30.88 -6.15 -4.85
N GLU A 89 -31.19 -4.86 -4.90
CA GLU A 89 -32.56 -4.33 -5.05
C GLU A 89 -33.23 -4.79 -6.37
N ASN A 90 -32.46 -5.13 -7.41
CA ASN A 90 -32.95 -5.60 -8.68
C ASN A 90 -33.09 -7.13 -8.78
N PHE A 91 -32.77 -7.85 -7.72
CA PHE A 91 -32.75 -9.31 -7.67
C PHE A 91 -34.04 -9.93 -8.28
N VAL A 92 -35.20 -9.49 -7.81
CA VAL A 92 -36.50 -10.05 -8.26
C VAL A 92 -36.72 -9.81 -9.76
N GLU A 93 -36.30 -8.66 -10.28
CA GLU A 93 -36.43 -8.35 -11.73
C GLU A 93 -35.50 -9.24 -12.56
N THR A 94 -34.24 -9.39 -12.12
CA THR A 94 -33.25 -10.26 -12.77
C THR A 94 -33.71 -11.73 -12.77
N ALA A 95 -34.26 -12.18 -11.65
CA ALA A 95 -34.75 -13.55 -11.47
C ALA A 95 -35.97 -13.88 -12.34
N LYS A 96 -36.75 -12.90 -12.79
CA LYS A 96 -37.89 -13.12 -13.74
C LYS A 96 -37.46 -13.72 -15.08
N SER A 97 -36.17 -13.64 -15.42
CA SER A 97 -35.66 -14.28 -16.64
C SER A 97 -35.71 -15.82 -16.59
N GLY A 98 -35.90 -16.42 -15.40
CA GLY A 98 -35.85 -17.87 -15.18
C GLY A 98 -34.45 -18.48 -15.23
N ILE A 99 -33.43 -17.65 -15.48
CA ILE A 99 -32.02 -18.09 -15.49
C ILE A 99 -31.51 -18.12 -14.05
N PRO A 100 -30.68 -19.13 -13.66
CA PRO A 100 -30.05 -19.15 -12.33
C PRO A 100 -29.24 -17.89 -12.07
N VAL A 101 -29.44 -17.28 -10.90
CA VAL A 101 -28.83 -16.01 -10.50
C VAL A 101 -27.94 -16.24 -9.27
N VAL A 102 -26.74 -15.66 -9.28
CA VAL A 102 -25.86 -15.61 -8.12
C VAL A 102 -26.08 -14.28 -7.42
N VAL A 103 -26.31 -14.33 -6.11
CA VAL A 103 -26.61 -13.16 -5.30
C VAL A 103 -25.69 -13.08 -4.08
N ASP A 104 -25.33 -11.85 -3.70
CA ASP A 104 -24.66 -11.55 -2.43
C ASP A 104 -25.70 -11.53 -1.30
N THR A 105 -25.32 -12.12 -0.17
CA THR A 105 -26.23 -12.26 0.97
C THR A 105 -25.52 -11.86 2.25
N GLY A 106 -26.21 -11.18 3.16
CA GLY A 106 -25.66 -10.78 4.45
C GLY A 106 -25.35 -11.96 5.39
N GLY A 107 -25.77 -13.18 5.01
CA GLY A 107 -25.55 -14.41 5.77
C GLY A 107 -25.99 -15.63 4.98
N LYS A 108 -25.89 -16.82 5.60
CA LYS A 108 -26.43 -18.04 4.98
C LYS A 108 -27.95 -17.92 4.84
N LEU A 109 -28.45 -18.05 3.61
CA LEU A 109 -29.89 -18.12 3.35
C LEU A 109 -30.47 -19.42 3.90
N ILE A 110 -31.80 -19.44 4.07
CA ILE A 110 -32.53 -20.66 4.44
C ILE A 110 -32.35 -21.68 3.31
N ASP A 111 -31.82 -22.85 3.63
CA ASP A 111 -31.71 -23.95 2.68
C ASP A 111 -33.13 -24.37 2.28
N GLY A 112 -33.43 -24.35 0.99
CA GLY A 112 -34.75 -24.66 0.45
C GLY A 112 -34.66 -25.06 -1.01
N ALA A 113 -35.79 -25.43 -1.61
CA ALA A 113 -35.84 -25.76 -3.02
C ALA A 113 -35.27 -24.59 -3.85
N GLY A 114 -34.33 -24.90 -4.73
CA GLY A 114 -33.74 -23.92 -5.66
C GLY A 114 -32.73 -22.91 -5.02
N VAL A 115 -32.32 -23.07 -3.76
CA VAL A 115 -31.36 -22.17 -3.11
C VAL A 115 -30.14 -22.96 -2.63
N TYR A 116 -28.96 -22.59 -3.14
CA TYR A 116 -27.69 -23.26 -2.84
C TYR A 116 -26.65 -22.26 -2.35
N ASN A 117 -26.35 -22.33 -1.04
CA ASN A 117 -25.41 -21.44 -0.40
C ASN A 117 -23.96 -21.88 -0.60
N PHE A 118 -23.08 -20.92 -0.84
CA PHE A 118 -21.63 -21.13 -0.90
C PHE A 118 -20.89 -19.91 -0.35
N LYS A 119 -19.61 -20.07 -0.06
CA LYS A 119 -18.75 -18.99 0.41
C LYS A 119 -17.78 -18.58 -0.67
N THR A 120 -17.54 -17.27 -0.78
CA THR A 120 -16.47 -16.69 -1.61
C THR A 120 -15.59 -15.80 -0.75
N PRO A 121 -14.31 -15.60 -1.13
CA PRO A 121 -13.49 -14.61 -0.46
C PRO A 121 -14.12 -13.22 -0.54
N ARG A 122 -14.14 -12.50 0.58
CA ARG A 122 -14.43 -11.07 0.62
C ARG A 122 -13.14 -10.32 0.34
N ARG A 123 -13.15 -9.40 -0.65
CA ARG A 123 -11.93 -8.76 -1.13
C ARG A 123 -11.22 -7.97 -0.04
N TYR A 124 -11.93 -7.10 0.67
CA TYR A 124 -11.36 -6.24 1.70
C TYR A 124 -11.90 -6.54 3.08
N ALA A 125 -11.02 -6.48 4.08
CA ALA A 125 -11.42 -6.54 5.48
C ALA A 125 -12.21 -5.27 5.87
N GLN A 126 -12.95 -5.32 6.98
CA GLN A 126 -13.70 -4.15 7.48
C GLN A 126 -12.78 -2.98 7.83
N ASN A 127 -11.59 -3.26 8.38
CA ASN A 127 -10.52 -2.29 8.61
C ASN A 127 -9.35 -2.71 7.72
N GLN A 128 -9.44 -2.40 6.43
CA GLN A 128 -8.45 -2.81 5.45
C GLN A 128 -7.09 -2.19 5.73
N LEU A 129 -6.10 -3.03 6.02
CA LEU A 129 -4.70 -2.63 6.17
C LEU A 129 -4.14 -2.14 4.84
N ALA A 130 -3.28 -1.14 4.88
CA ALA A 130 -2.60 -0.56 3.70
C ALA A 130 -3.55 -0.11 2.58
N ALA A 131 -4.76 0.40 2.90
CA ALA A 131 -5.78 0.72 1.90
C ALA A 131 -5.29 1.71 0.83
N HIS A 132 -4.44 2.69 1.16
CA HIS A 132 -3.85 3.61 0.18
C HIS A 132 -2.86 2.92 -0.78
N ILE A 133 -2.24 1.82 -0.35
CA ILE A 133 -1.31 1.03 -1.16
C ILE A 133 -2.09 0.02 -2.00
N ILE A 134 -2.96 -0.75 -1.37
CA ILE A 134 -3.79 -1.76 -2.03
C ILE A 134 -4.70 -1.09 -3.06
N GLY A 135 -5.33 0.03 -2.69
CA GLY A 135 -6.32 0.70 -3.52
C GLY A 135 -7.70 0.06 -3.40
N TYR A 136 -8.52 0.23 -4.43
CA TYR A 136 -9.87 -0.31 -4.48
C TYR A 136 -10.29 -0.69 -5.90
N VAL A 137 -11.31 -1.52 -5.98
CA VAL A 137 -11.96 -1.96 -7.22
C VAL A 137 -13.25 -1.19 -7.42
N SER A 138 -13.52 -0.73 -8.64
CA SER A 138 -14.80 -0.16 -9.07
C SER A 138 -15.20 -0.80 -10.39
N ASP A 139 -16.45 -1.16 -10.52
CA ASP A 139 -17.02 -1.79 -11.73
C ASP A 139 -16.19 -2.99 -12.24
N GLY A 140 -15.70 -3.82 -11.29
CA GLY A 140 -14.91 -5.02 -11.57
C GLY A 140 -13.46 -4.76 -12.00
N SER A 141 -12.99 -3.51 -12.00
CA SER A 141 -11.63 -3.12 -12.39
C SER A 141 -10.92 -2.39 -11.27
N GLY A 142 -9.61 -2.57 -11.18
CA GLY A 142 -8.77 -1.85 -10.22
C GLY A 142 -8.77 -0.34 -10.53
N ALA A 143 -9.24 0.47 -9.58
CA ALA A 143 -9.37 1.91 -9.74
C ALA A 143 -8.16 2.69 -9.24
N SER A 144 -7.45 2.18 -8.22
CA SER A 144 -6.26 2.81 -7.64
C SER A 144 -5.31 1.78 -7.04
N GLY A 145 -4.11 2.21 -6.65
CA GLY A 145 -3.13 1.39 -5.94
C GLY A 145 -2.68 0.15 -6.70
N ILE A 146 -2.31 -0.89 -5.96
CA ILE A 146 -1.88 -2.20 -6.50
C ILE A 146 -3.01 -2.87 -7.28
N GLU A 147 -4.27 -2.68 -6.86
CA GLU A 147 -5.44 -3.17 -7.62
C GLU A 147 -5.45 -2.67 -9.05
N LYS A 148 -5.09 -1.40 -9.27
CA LYS A 148 -5.00 -0.81 -10.61
C LYS A 148 -3.71 -1.20 -11.33
N ALA A 149 -2.58 -1.16 -10.62
CA ALA A 149 -1.26 -1.41 -11.21
C ALA A 149 -1.15 -2.84 -11.79
N TYR A 150 -1.83 -3.80 -11.16
CA TYR A 150 -1.81 -5.22 -11.53
C TYR A 150 -3.20 -5.76 -11.90
N ASP A 151 -4.11 -4.91 -12.41
CA ASP A 151 -5.51 -5.27 -12.66
C ASP A 151 -5.66 -6.54 -13.51
N GLU A 152 -4.93 -6.65 -14.62
CA GLU A 152 -4.98 -7.80 -15.53
C GLU A 152 -4.50 -9.09 -14.84
N LEU A 153 -3.38 -9.04 -14.10
CA LEU A 153 -2.87 -10.18 -13.36
C LEU A 153 -3.87 -10.62 -12.28
N LEU A 154 -4.36 -9.66 -11.50
CA LEU A 154 -5.27 -9.95 -10.40
C LEU A 154 -6.62 -10.51 -10.89
N LYS A 155 -7.05 -10.17 -12.08
CA LYS A 155 -8.23 -10.75 -12.73
C LYS A 155 -7.95 -12.16 -13.25
N SER A 156 -6.85 -12.35 -13.99
CA SER A 156 -6.57 -13.60 -14.70
C SER A 156 -6.12 -14.74 -13.80
N ALA A 157 -5.31 -14.43 -12.76
CA ALA A 157 -4.75 -15.42 -11.85
C ALA A 157 -5.65 -15.73 -10.63
N GLY A 158 -6.81 -15.11 -10.55
CA GLY A 158 -7.74 -15.29 -9.42
C GLY A 158 -8.47 -16.63 -9.45
N PRO A 159 -8.76 -17.22 -8.27
CA PRO A 159 -9.48 -18.48 -8.18
C PRO A 159 -10.89 -18.35 -8.76
N GLN A 160 -11.29 -19.38 -9.51
CA GLN A 160 -12.64 -19.48 -10.08
C GLN A 160 -13.47 -20.46 -9.26
N SER A 161 -14.72 -20.10 -9.03
CA SER A 161 -15.72 -21.01 -8.50
C SER A 161 -16.77 -21.29 -9.56
N THR A 162 -17.00 -22.57 -9.83
CA THR A 162 -17.98 -23.02 -10.82
C THR A 162 -19.01 -23.92 -10.17
N VAL A 163 -20.21 -23.92 -10.72
CA VAL A 163 -21.27 -24.85 -10.36
C VAL A 163 -21.69 -25.62 -11.59
N THR A 164 -21.66 -26.95 -11.48
CA THR A 164 -22.23 -27.85 -12.50
C THR A 164 -23.57 -28.36 -12.03
N TYR A 165 -24.58 -28.17 -12.82
CA TYR A 165 -25.96 -28.62 -12.60
C TYR A 165 -26.52 -29.20 -13.88
N TYR A 166 -27.63 -29.94 -13.76
CA TYR A 166 -28.24 -30.64 -14.87
C TYR A 166 -29.63 -30.10 -15.14
N THR A 167 -29.96 -29.89 -16.44
CA THR A 167 -31.27 -29.37 -16.86
C THR A 167 -31.95 -30.31 -17.84
N ASP A 168 -33.28 -30.30 -17.85
CA ASP A 168 -34.09 -30.94 -18.90
C ASP A 168 -33.98 -30.15 -20.23
N GLY A 169 -34.61 -30.64 -21.28
CA GLY A 169 -34.63 -29.99 -22.59
C GLY A 169 -35.37 -28.64 -22.62
N ARG A 170 -35.99 -28.22 -21.52
CA ARG A 170 -36.63 -26.92 -21.32
C ARG A 170 -35.85 -25.99 -20.42
N GLY A 171 -34.68 -26.45 -19.94
CA GLY A 171 -33.81 -25.66 -19.06
C GLY A 171 -34.13 -25.75 -17.55
N ARG A 172 -35.12 -26.57 -17.14
CA ARG A 172 -35.46 -26.75 -15.73
C ARG A 172 -34.51 -27.70 -15.04
N LEU A 173 -34.22 -27.46 -13.78
CA LEU A 173 -33.32 -28.30 -12.96
C LEU A 173 -33.85 -29.74 -12.91
N LEU A 174 -32.95 -30.72 -13.10
CA LEU A 174 -33.31 -32.13 -12.98
C LEU A 174 -33.29 -32.54 -11.49
N SER A 175 -34.48 -32.85 -10.96
CA SER A 175 -34.62 -33.35 -9.60
C SER A 175 -33.87 -34.67 -9.40
N GLY A 176 -33.05 -34.76 -8.38
CA GLY A 176 -32.28 -35.98 -8.01
C GLY A 176 -30.85 -36.02 -8.52
N GLU A 177 -30.45 -35.09 -9.38
CA GLU A 177 -29.03 -34.91 -9.74
C GLU A 177 -28.34 -33.96 -8.77
N GLU A 178 -27.10 -34.31 -8.39
CA GLU A 178 -26.32 -33.54 -7.44
C GLU A 178 -25.73 -32.27 -8.11
N ILE A 179 -26.00 -31.12 -7.50
CA ILE A 179 -25.33 -29.87 -7.89
C ILE A 179 -23.91 -29.88 -7.32
N ARG A 180 -22.91 -29.80 -8.19
CA ARG A 180 -21.50 -29.86 -7.83
C ARG A 180 -20.87 -28.49 -7.86
N PHE A 181 -20.43 -28.04 -6.69
CA PHE A 181 -19.59 -26.87 -6.55
C PHE A 181 -18.13 -27.29 -6.72
N SER A 182 -17.42 -26.65 -7.64
CA SER A 182 -15.99 -26.73 -7.77
C SER A 182 -15.43 -25.35 -7.55
N ALA A 183 -14.59 -25.19 -6.54
CA ALA A 183 -13.83 -23.98 -6.32
C ALA A 183 -12.35 -24.33 -6.53
N ASP A 184 -11.62 -23.46 -7.22
CA ASP A 184 -10.18 -23.50 -7.17
C ASP A 184 -9.71 -23.32 -5.74
N ASP A 185 -8.52 -23.83 -5.44
CA ASP A 185 -7.95 -23.75 -4.10
C ASP A 185 -7.88 -22.30 -3.63
N ALA A 186 -8.62 -21.99 -2.55
CA ALA A 186 -8.64 -20.65 -1.97
C ALA A 186 -7.28 -20.28 -1.33
N ASP A 187 -6.43 -21.28 -1.07
CA ASP A 187 -5.09 -21.11 -0.50
C ASP A 187 -4.01 -20.84 -1.57
N LYS A 188 -4.40 -20.78 -2.85
CA LYS A 188 -3.49 -20.42 -3.95
C LYS A 188 -2.80 -19.08 -3.69
N LYS A 189 -1.48 -19.09 -3.77
CA LYS A 189 -0.63 -17.89 -3.59
C LYS A 189 -0.34 -17.16 -4.92
N SER A 190 -1.28 -17.19 -5.85
CA SER A 190 -1.22 -16.37 -7.07
C SER A 190 -1.55 -14.90 -6.78
N GLY A 191 -0.80 -13.98 -7.37
CA GLY A 191 -1.02 -12.55 -7.20
C GLY A 191 0.23 -11.71 -7.06
N VAL A 192 0.18 -10.66 -6.25
CA VAL A 192 1.27 -9.70 -6.04
C VAL A 192 1.83 -9.83 -4.64
N ILE A 193 3.15 -9.94 -4.52
CA ILE A 193 3.87 -9.97 -3.24
C ILE A 193 4.52 -8.60 -3.05
N LEU A 194 4.12 -7.90 -1.98
CA LEU A 194 4.63 -6.58 -1.63
C LEU A 194 5.87 -6.68 -0.73
N THR A 195 6.60 -5.57 -0.62
CA THR A 195 7.68 -5.42 0.36
C THR A 195 7.16 -5.11 1.76
N LEU A 196 5.85 -4.77 1.89
CA LEU A 196 5.22 -4.46 3.17
C LEU A 196 5.36 -5.63 4.14
N ASP A 197 5.64 -5.28 5.39
CA ASP A 197 5.52 -6.15 6.54
C ASP A 197 4.20 -5.82 7.24
N ALA A 198 3.29 -6.77 7.30
CA ALA A 198 1.94 -6.53 7.81
C ALA A 198 1.93 -6.06 9.28
N GLN A 199 2.89 -6.51 10.09
CA GLN A 199 2.97 -6.13 11.50
C GLN A 199 3.49 -4.70 11.64
N ILE A 200 4.54 -4.32 10.89
CA ILE A 200 5.08 -2.96 10.88
C ILE A 200 4.05 -1.98 10.30
N GLN A 201 3.35 -2.36 9.23
CA GLN A 201 2.27 -1.55 8.65
C GLN A 201 1.14 -1.33 9.66
N GLN A 202 0.70 -2.38 10.36
CA GLN A 202 -0.34 -2.29 11.39
C GLN A 202 0.08 -1.38 12.54
N ALA A 203 1.33 -1.49 13.01
CA ALA A 203 1.86 -0.63 14.05
C ALA A 203 1.88 0.84 13.61
N ALA A 204 2.37 1.12 12.39
CA ALA A 204 2.42 2.46 11.84
C ALA A 204 1.01 3.09 11.67
N GLU A 205 0.04 2.34 11.13
CA GLU A 205 -1.34 2.83 10.97
C GLU A 205 -2.02 3.10 12.31
N SER A 206 -1.84 2.19 13.29
CA SER A 206 -2.43 2.35 14.62
C SER A 206 -1.89 3.60 15.31
N VAL A 207 -0.56 3.77 15.30
CA VAL A 207 0.10 4.93 15.90
C VAL A 207 -0.34 6.24 15.23
N LEU A 208 -0.41 6.27 13.88
CA LEU A 208 -0.85 7.47 13.16
C LEU A 208 -2.30 7.82 13.49
N LYS A 209 -3.20 6.84 13.46
CA LYS A 209 -4.64 7.02 13.73
C LYS A 209 -4.90 7.56 15.15
N GLU A 210 -4.10 7.13 16.12
CA GLU A 210 -4.21 7.58 17.50
C GLU A 210 -3.61 8.97 17.74
N SER A 211 -2.58 9.34 16.95
CA SER A 211 -1.75 10.50 17.25
C SER A 211 -2.00 11.69 16.33
N LEU A 212 -2.53 11.49 15.11
CA LEU A 212 -2.63 12.53 14.10
C LEU A 212 -3.99 12.50 13.39
N GLU A 213 -4.55 13.66 13.12
CA GLU A 213 -5.70 13.79 12.22
C GLU A 213 -5.31 13.64 10.75
N ARG A 214 -4.16 14.23 10.37
CA ARG A 214 -3.62 14.21 9.01
C ARG A 214 -2.10 14.01 9.06
N GLY A 215 -1.61 13.02 8.36
CA GLY A 215 -0.18 12.74 8.34
C GLY A 215 0.17 11.44 7.62
N ALA A 216 1.45 11.10 7.65
CA ALA A 216 1.97 9.87 7.09
C ALA A 216 3.20 9.37 7.86
N ALA A 217 3.43 8.08 7.77
CA ALA A 217 4.68 7.46 8.17
C ALA A 217 5.15 6.47 7.10
N VAL A 218 6.43 6.51 6.79
CA VAL A 218 7.10 5.54 5.92
C VAL A 218 8.18 4.85 6.74
N VAL A 219 8.16 3.53 6.75
CA VAL A 219 9.23 2.67 7.29
C VAL A 219 9.86 1.94 6.14
N MET A 220 11.16 2.06 5.99
CA MET A 220 11.95 1.51 4.89
C MET A 220 13.10 0.68 5.43
N ASP A 221 13.40 -0.46 4.82
CA ASP A 221 14.66 -1.16 5.08
C ASP A 221 15.82 -0.30 4.57
N ALA A 222 16.73 0.06 5.47
CA ALA A 222 17.80 1.00 5.18
C ALA A 222 18.83 0.45 4.17
N GLN A 223 18.94 -0.87 4.02
CA GLN A 223 19.91 -1.50 3.11
C GLN A 223 19.33 -1.69 1.71
N THR A 224 18.07 -2.09 1.59
CA THR A 224 17.47 -2.51 0.32
C THR A 224 16.60 -1.43 -0.32
N GLY A 225 16.08 -0.46 0.45
CA GLY A 225 15.08 0.51 -0.01
C GLY A 225 13.65 -0.07 -0.07
N GLU A 226 13.44 -1.28 0.43
CA GLU A 226 12.12 -1.89 0.53
C GLU A 226 11.25 -1.12 1.50
N ILE A 227 10.06 -0.72 1.05
CA ILE A 227 9.05 -0.06 1.88
C ILE A 227 8.36 -1.12 2.73
N LEU A 228 8.65 -1.14 4.03
CA LEU A 228 8.08 -2.08 4.99
C LEU A 228 6.73 -1.61 5.50
N ALA A 229 6.54 -0.29 5.57
CA ALA A 229 5.24 0.32 5.83
C ALA A 229 5.12 1.68 5.15
N ALA A 230 3.92 2.01 4.66
CA ALA A 230 3.55 3.33 4.17
C ALA A 230 2.11 3.63 4.59
N ALA A 231 1.98 4.27 5.74
CA ALA A 231 0.72 4.62 6.35
C ALA A 231 0.36 6.08 6.09
N SER A 232 -0.92 6.37 5.86
CA SER A 232 -1.45 7.72 5.63
C SER A 232 -2.80 7.88 6.32
N VAL A 233 -3.00 9.00 7.00
CA VAL A 233 -4.26 9.36 7.66
C VAL A 233 -4.74 10.74 7.20
N PRO A 234 -6.09 10.96 7.12
CA PRO A 234 -7.13 9.96 7.28
C PRO A 234 -7.15 8.95 6.11
N CYS A 235 -7.75 7.77 6.35
CA CYS A 235 -7.88 6.72 5.37
C CYS A 235 -9.33 6.57 4.88
N PHE A 236 -9.51 6.01 3.70
CA PHE A 236 -10.81 5.63 3.14
C PHE A 236 -11.11 4.15 3.40
N ASP A 237 -12.40 3.78 3.34
CA ASP A 237 -12.84 2.39 3.34
C ASP A 237 -12.99 1.89 1.89
N PRO A 238 -12.19 0.92 1.43
CA PRO A 238 -12.30 0.39 0.07
C PRO A 238 -13.61 -0.39 -0.18
N ASN A 239 -14.33 -0.79 0.88
CA ASN A 239 -15.67 -1.39 0.75
C ASN A 239 -16.76 -0.33 0.55
N ASN A 240 -16.51 0.96 0.91
CA ASN A 240 -17.51 2.03 0.82
C ASN A 240 -16.85 3.36 0.44
N ILE A 241 -16.45 3.46 -0.81
CA ILE A 241 -15.80 4.65 -1.38
C ILE A 241 -16.70 5.88 -1.27
N ALA A 242 -18.00 5.71 -1.54
CA ALA A 242 -18.96 6.81 -1.51
C ALA A 242 -19.01 7.52 -0.15
N ALA A 243 -18.89 6.78 0.94
CA ALA A 243 -18.86 7.34 2.29
C ALA A 243 -17.63 8.22 2.58
N SER A 244 -16.58 8.11 1.79
CA SER A 244 -15.34 8.90 1.94
C SER A 244 -15.28 10.09 0.96
N LEU A 245 -16.15 10.15 -0.04
CA LEU A 245 -16.22 11.27 -0.97
C LEU A 245 -16.67 12.55 -0.24
N GLY A 246 -15.94 13.63 -0.47
CA GLY A 246 -16.25 14.94 0.13
C GLY A 246 -15.96 15.07 1.63
N LYS A 247 -15.42 14.05 2.30
CA LYS A 247 -14.99 14.17 3.70
C LYS A 247 -13.82 15.13 3.84
N ALA A 248 -13.84 15.90 4.92
CA ALA A 248 -12.72 16.74 5.32
C ALA A 248 -11.42 15.92 5.49
N GLY A 249 -10.29 16.55 5.28
CA GLY A 249 -8.98 15.90 5.42
C GLY A 249 -8.54 15.09 4.21
N SER A 250 -9.33 15.02 3.11
CA SER A 250 -8.95 14.37 1.84
C SER A 250 -8.46 12.93 2.04
N PRO A 251 -9.34 11.98 2.43
CA PRO A 251 -8.96 10.62 2.81
C PRO A 251 -8.38 9.78 1.66
N PHE A 252 -8.54 10.21 0.40
CA PHE A 252 -7.95 9.53 -0.78
C PHE A 252 -6.51 9.94 -1.07
N VAL A 253 -6.00 11.01 -0.42
CA VAL A 253 -4.62 11.46 -0.61
C VAL A 253 -3.68 10.52 0.13
N ASN A 254 -2.81 9.83 -0.63
CA ASN A 254 -1.71 9.09 -0.03
C ASN A 254 -0.59 10.07 0.33
N ARG A 255 -0.57 10.49 1.58
CA ARG A 255 0.41 11.47 2.09
C ARG A 255 1.83 10.92 2.12
N ALA A 256 2.00 9.61 2.21
CA ALA A 256 3.33 8.99 2.19
C ALA A 256 4.08 9.25 0.87
N PHE A 257 3.33 9.42 -0.23
CA PHE A 257 3.86 9.61 -1.58
C PHE A 257 3.59 11.00 -2.16
N SER A 258 2.96 11.90 -1.41
CA SER A 258 2.72 13.29 -1.79
C SER A 258 3.85 14.20 -1.29
N ALA A 259 4.06 15.34 -1.96
CA ALA A 259 5.17 16.24 -1.69
C ALA A 259 4.77 17.43 -0.81
N TYR A 260 5.63 17.75 0.16
CA TYR A 260 5.43 18.80 1.16
C TYR A 260 6.70 19.59 1.42
N THR A 261 6.60 20.75 2.06
CA THR A 261 7.74 21.51 2.60
C THR A 261 8.42 20.69 3.70
N VAL A 262 9.76 20.63 3.70
CA VAL A 262 10.53 19.71 4.57
C VAL A 262 11.22 20.38 5.75
N GLY A 263 11.43 21.69 5.68
CA GLY A 263 12.06 22.47 6.75
C GLY A 263 13.43 21.93 7.17
N SER A 264 13.71 22.00 8.45
CA SER A 264 15.03 21.70 9.04
C SER A 264 15.54 20.27 8.84
N THR A 265 14.74 19.32 8.35
CA THR A 265 15.26 18.00 7.95
C THR A 265 16.19 18.10 6.74
N TRP A 266 16.05 19.14 5.91
CA TRP A 266 16.93 19.43 4.79
C TRP A 266 18.37 19.75 5.18
N LYS A 267 18.60 20.20 6.41
CA LYS A 267 19.95 20.46 6.97
C LYS A 267 20.86 19.25 6.88
N LEU A 268 20.29 18.04 6.84
CA LEU A 268 21.05 16.80 6.62
C LEU A 268 21.70 16.76 5.23
N VAL A 269 20.96 17.21 4.20
CA VAL A 269 21.50 17.29 2.82
C VAL A 269 22.58 18.35 2.71
N VAL A 270 22.38 19.51 3.34
CA VAL A 270 23.38 20.60 3.35
C VAL A 270 24.64 20.17 4.11
N ALA A 271 24.52 19.51 5.25
CA ALA A 271 25.65 18.95 6.01
C ALA A 271 26.39 17.88 5.18
N ALA A 272 25.66 16.99 4.49
CA ALA A 272 26.28 16.00 3.60
C ALA A 272 27.08 16.66 2.49
N ALA A 273 26.51 17.64 1.80
CA ALA A 273 27.17 18.39 0.73
C ALA A 273 28.41 19.15 1.21
N ALA A 274 28.35 19.71 2.43
CA ALA A 274 29.48 20.39 3.06
C ALA A 274 30.64 19.43 3.36
N LEU A 275 30.35 18.30 4.01
CA LEU A 275 31.33 17.29 4.39
C LEU A 275 31.99 16.65 3.15
N GLU A 276 31.23 16.32 2.11
CA GLU A 276 31.76 15.81 0.83
C GLU A 276 32.56 16.89 0.08
N GLY A 277 32.21 18.17 0.27
CA GLY A 277 32.98 19.32 -0.24
C GLY A 277 34.29 19.60 0.50
N GLY A 278 34.61 18.84 1.55
CA GLY A 278 35.84 18.96 2.34
C GLY A 278 35.71 19.88 3.57
N GLU A 279 34.51 20.40 3.87
CA GLU A 279 34.27 21.12 5.13
C GLU A 279 34.45 20.18 6.33
N THR A 280 34.89 20.76 7.41
CA THR A 280 35.06 20.01 8.67
C THR A 280 33.83 20.17 9.56
N ALA A 281 33.45 19.10 10.26
CA ALA A 281 32.39 19.17 11.28
C ALA A 281 32.74 20.12 12.44
N ALA A 282 34.03 20.44 12.63
CA ALA A 282 34.49 21.40 13.64
C ALA A 282 34.42 22.88 13.17
N ARG A 283 33.90 23.16 11.96
CA ARG A 283 33.62 24.54 11.54
C ARG A 283 32.70 25.20 12.54
N CYS A 284 33.15 26.32 13.09
CA CYS A 284 32.37 27.12 14.06
C CYS A 284 31.69 28.31 13.38
N TYR A 285 30.54 28.67 13.90
CA TYR A 285 29.78 29.89 13.58
C TYR A 285 29.30 30.51 14.89
N ASP A 286 29.28 31.83 14.98
CA ASP A 286 28.77 32.56 16.15
C ASP A 286 27.31 32.99 15.85
N CYS A 287 26.35 32.31 16.45
CA CYS A 287 24.94 32.55 16.23
C CYS A 287 24.42 33.66 17.16
N GLU A 288 24.22 34.85 16.63
CA GLU A 288 23.68 36.03 17.30
C GLU A 288 22.15 36.17 17.21
N SER A 289 21.39 35.08 17.02
CA SER A 289 19.94 34.97 16.84
C SER A 289 19.43 35.24 15.42
N SER A 290 20.15 35.96 14.57
CA SER A 290 19.77 36.20 13.18
C SER A 290 21.00 36.26 12.27
N ILE A 291 20.75 36.22 10.96
CA ILE A 291 21.73 36.49 9.90
C ILE A 291 21.05 37.26 8.78
N THR A 292 21.70 38.34 8.31
CA THR A 292 21.20 39.13 7.18
C THR A 292 21.92 38.73 5.88
N VAL A 293 21.13 38.36 4.85
CA VAL A 293 21.63 37.98 3.52
C VAL A 293 20.88 38.76 2.45
N ASP A 294 21.60 39.54 1.62
CA ASP A 294 21.00 40.42 0.60
C ASP A 294 19.90 41.33 1.13
N GLY A 295 20.04 41.83 2.36
CA GLY A 295 19.07 42.71 3.02
C GLY A 295 17.84 42.00 3.60
N VAL A 296 17.76 40.67 3.50
CA VAL A 296 16.72 39.84 4.14
C VAL A 296 17.28 39.30 5.45
N GLU A 297 16.56 39.51 6.53
CA GLU A 297 16.90 38.99 7.85
C GLU A 297 16.26 37.60 8.07
N PHE A 298 17.09 36.63 8.45
CA PHE A 298 16.67 35.27 8.77
C PHE A 298 16.92 35.00 10.25
N HIS A 299 15.87 34.62 10.96
CA HIS A 299 15.91 34.42 12.41
C HIS A 299 16.22 32.96 12.80
N CYS A 300 16.97 32.81 13.87
CA CYS A 300 17.05 31.56 14.61
C CYS A 300 15.74 31.36 15.40
N HIS A 301 15.39 30.11 15.68
CA HIS A 301 14.26 29.82 16.57
C HIS A 301 14.56 30.17 18.04
N TRP A 302 15.83 30.40 18.40
CA TRP A 302 16.26 30.80 19.73
C TRP A 302 16.64 32.28 19.72
N GLU A 303 15.84 33.09 20.37
CA GLU A 303 15.94 34.57 20.32
C GLU A 303 17.24 35.14 20.91
N LEU A 304 17.89 34.40 21.82
CA LEU A 304 19.14 34.83 22.44
C LEU A 304 20.38 34.47 21.60
N GLY A 305 20.19 33.72 20.48
CA GLY A 305 21.30 33.14 19.76
C GLY A 305 21.96 31.98 20.51
N HIS A 306 22.68 31.14 19.77
CA HIS A 306 23.33 29.96 20.34
C HIS A 306 24.82 30.21 20.71
N GLY A 307 25.35 31.41 20.40
CA GLY A 307 26.75 31.73 20.50
C GLY A 307 27.60 30.87 19.55
N LYS A 308 28.85 30.63 19.94
CA LYS A 308 29.80 29.89 19.10
C LYS A 308 29.52 28.39 19.13
N ILE A 309 29.06 27.85 18.01
CA ILE A 309 28.68 26.43 17.84
C ILE A 309 29.35 25.83 16.60
N ASP A 310 29.60 24.51 16.62
CA ASP A 310 30.09 23.70 15.51
C ASP A 310 28.90 22.97 14.80
N MET A 311 29.19 22.19 13.74
CA MET A 311 28.16 21.50 12.95
C MET A 311 27.35 20.50 13.80
N PRO A 312 27.94 19.63 14.65
CA PRO A 312 27.19 18.76 15.53
C PRO A 312 26.22 19.51 16.46
N ALA A 313 26.73 20.56 17.12
CA ALA A 313 25.90 21.39 18.00
C ALA A 313 24.78 22.11 17.22
N ALA A 314 25.11 22.68 16.07
CA ALA A 314 24.13 23.37 15.22
C ALA A 314 23.01 22.42 14.69
N LEU A 315 23.34 21.17 14.34
CA LEU A 315 22.34 20.16 13.95
C LEU A 315 21.49 19.75 15.15
N ARG A 316 22.10 19.56 16.31
CA ARG A 316 21.46 19.17 17.58
C ARG A 316 20.39 20.17 18.01
N VAL A 317 20.73 21.47 17.97
CA VAL A 317 19.81 22.56 18.33
C VAL A 317 19.06 23.14 17.13
N SER A 318 19.26 22.59 15.93
CA SER A 318 18.58 23.03 14.69
C SER A 318 18.80 24.51 14.33
N CYS A 319 20.00 25.06 14.51
CA CYS A 319 20.35 26.46 14.28
C CYS A 319 20.20 26.85 12.79
N ASN A 320 19.31 27.82 12.46
CA ASN A 320 19.12 28.31 11.10
C ASN A 320 20.32 29.13 10.59
N PRO A 321 20.82 30.16 11.34
CA PRO A 321 21.95 30.97 10.88
C PRO A 321 23.20 30.16 10.54
N TYR A 322 23.53 29.14 11.34
CA TYR A 322 24.64 28.24 11.04
C TYR A 322 24.48 27.58 9.66
N PHE A 323 23.30 26.98 9.38
CA PHE A 323 23.08 26.27 8.12
C PHE A 323 22.93 27.20 6.92
N ILE A 324 22.49 28.44 7.12
CA ILE A 324 22.50 29.49 6.10
C ILE A 324 23.93 29.84 5.72
N ASP A 325 24.80 30.15 6.70
CA ASP A 325 26.21 30.45 6.47
C ASP A 325 26.96 29.28 5.82
N LEU A 326 26.69 28.06 6.29
CA LEU A 326 27.26 26.85 5.68
C LEU A 326 26.81 26.68 4.23
N GLY A 327 25.50 26.81 3.94
CA GLY A 327 24.98 26.65 2.61
C GLY A 327 25.47 27.70 1.61
N LEU A 328 25.62 28.96 2.05
CA LEU A 328 26.24 30.01 1.26
C LEU A 328 27.71 29.71 0.92
N SER A 329 28.45 29.12 1.87
CA SER A 329 29.84 28.69 1.68
C SER A 329 29.95 27.49 0.72
N VAL A 330 29.06 26.50 0.84
CA VAL A 330 29.02 25.29 -0.01
C VAL A 330 28.59 25.63 -1.44
N GLY A 331 27.60 26.50 -1.58
CA GLY A 331 27.01 26.96 -2.83
C GLY A 331 25.92 26.03 -3.39
N ALA A 332 25.01 26.64 -4.15
CA ALA A 332 23.82 25.97 -4.67
C ALA A 332 24.12 24.70 -5.46
N ALA A 333 25.13 24.74 -6.35
CA ALA A 333 25.43 23.62 -7.26
C ALA A 333 25.74 22.33 -6.50
N ARG A 334 26.56 22.38 -5.44
CA ARG A 334 26.93 21.19 -4.67
C ARG A 334 25.77 20.65 -3.83
N ILE A 335 24.93 21.54 -3.27
CA ILE A 335 23.77 21.11 -2.49
C ILE A 335 22.75 20.44 -3.42
N VAL A 336 22.49 21.01 -4.61
CA VAL A 336 21.58 20.44 -5.62
C VAL A 336 22.12 19.10 -6.13
N GLU A 337 23.41 18.98 -6.43
CA GLU A 337 24.06 17.73 -6.84
C GLU A 337 23.92 16.64 -5.77
N MET A 338 24.20 16.97 -4.50
CA MET A 338 24.00 16.03 -3.38
C MET A 338 22.53 15.58 -3.28
N ALA A 339 21.60 16.51 -3.42
CA ALA A 339 20.17 16.20 -3.42
C ALA A 339 19.78 15.24 -4.55
N GLN A 340 20.27 15.48 -5.77
CA GLN A 340 20.04 14.61 -6.93
C GLN A 340 20.63 13.21 -6.72
N ASN A 341 21.84 13.12 -6.18
CA ASN A 341 22.48 11.85 -5.86
C ASN A 341 21.69 11.05 -4.80
N LEU A 342 20.93 11.73 -3.95
CA LEU A 342 20.02 11.16 -2.95
C LEU A 342 18.61 10.88 -3.49
N GLY A 343 18.33 11.17 -4.78
CA GLY A 343 17.05 10.89 -5.43
C GLY A 343 15.99 12.00 -5.32
N PHE A 344 16.33 13.18 -4.79
CA PHE A 344 15.38 14.31 -4.75
C PHE A 344 15.18 14.91 -6.15
N GLY A 345 13.98 15.42 -6.40
CA GLY A 345 13.58 15.96 -7.69
C GLY A 345 13.16 14.91 -8.73
N ALA A 346 13.20 13.63 -8.38
CA ALA A 346 12.74 12.52 -9.23
C ALA A 346 11.59 11.76 -8.57
N SER A 347 10.65 11.27 -9.38
CA SER A 347 9.60 10.34 -8.92
C SER A 347 10.15 8.92 -8.88
N ALA A 348 9.75 8.13 -7.89
CA ALA A 348 10.01 6.69 -7.84
C ALA A 348 8.79 5.94 -8.40
N GLU A 349 9.02 5.00 -9.32
CA GLU A 349 8.01 4.04 -9.73
C GLU A 349 7.96 2.92 -8.69
N LEU A 350 6.83 2.83 -7.98
CA LEU A 350 6.62 1.91 -6.87
C LEU A 350 5.95 0.60 -7.33
N ALA A 351 5.17 0.68 -8.40
CA ALA A 351 4.54 -0.41 -9.11
C ALA A 351 4.21 0.07 -10.54
N PRO A 352 3.89 -0.78 -11.50
CA PRO A 352 3.57 -0.38 -12.87
C PRO A 352 2.54 0.75 -12.94
N GLY A 353 2.96 1.94 -13.38
CA GLY A 353 2.12 3.13 -13.44
C GLY A 353 1.74 3.76 -12.09
N MET A 354 2.32 3.32 -10.99
CA MET A 354 2.15 3.90 -9.66
C MET A 354 3.44 4.61 -9.22
N PHE A 355 3.38 5.93 -9.09
CA PHE A 355 4.54 6.77 -8.81
C PHE A 355 4.38 7.55 -7.52
N SER A 356 5.49 7.80 -6.81
CA SER A 356 5.55 8.88 -5.84
C SER A 356 5.62 10.24 -6.56
N ALA A 357 5.22 11.32 -5.89
CA ALA A 357 5.53 12.66 -6.41
C ALA A 357 7.05 12.87 -6.48
N SER A 358 7.52 13.63 -7.48
CA SER A 358 8.93 14.01 -7.61
C SER A 358 9.40 15.00 -6.55
N GLY A 359 8.46 15.68 -5.89
CA GLY A 359 8.78 16.89 -5.15
C GLY A 359 9.11 18.06 -6.05
N ASN A 360 9.74 19.06 -5.50
CA ASN A 360 10.30 20.19 -6.23
C ASN A 360 11.71 20.49 -5.70
N LEU A 361 12.73 20.21 -6.52
CA LEU A 361 14.11 20.54 -6.23
C LEU A 361 14.50 21.74 -7.10
N PRO A 362 14.68 22.95 -6.54
CA PRO A 362 15.13 24.10 -7.27
C PRO A 362 16.48 23.85 -7.95
N SER A 363 16.65 24.31 -9.18
CA SER A 363 17.94 24.28 -9.88
C SER A 363 18.94 25.26 -9.26
N ALA A 364 20.24 25.04 -9.50
CA ALA A 364 21.27 25.97 -9.04
C ALA A 364 21.10 27.39 -9.63
N ALA A 365 20.51 27.52 -10.83
CA ALA A 365 20.21 28.80 -11.47
C ALA A 365 19.07 29.54 -10.73
N GLU A 366 18.03 28.84 -10.28
CA GLU A 366 16.95 29.43 -9.46
C GLU A 366 17.42 29.87 -8.07
N LEU A 367 18.53 29.29 -7.58
CA LEU A 367 19.17 29.60 -6.31
C LEU A 367 20.33 30.60 -6.46
N SER A 368 20.39 31.37 -7.56
CA SER A 368 21.49 32.30 -7.85
C SER A 368 21.52 33.52 -6.92
N SER A 369 20.39 33.95 -6.31
CA SER A 369 20.41 34.98 -5.28
C SER A 369 20.81 34.38 -3.93
N ALA A 370 21.65 35.11 -3.16
CA ALA A 370 22.06 34.63 -1.86
C ALA A 370 20.89 34.43 -0.88
N ALA A 371 19.85 35.27 -0.96
CA ALA A 371 18.63 35.11 -0.16
C ALA A 371 17.83 33.83 -0.51
N ALA A 372 17.75 33.46 -1.80
CA ALA A 372 17.11 32.20 -2.21
C ALA A 372 17.91 30.98 -1.74
N LEU A 373 19.25 31.03 -1.86
CA LEU A 373 20.14 29.98 -1.35
C LEU A 373 20.08 29.90 0.18
N ALA A 374 20.01 31.04 0.88
CA ALA A 374 19.83 31.07 2.33
C ALA A 374 18.55 30.33 2.75
N SER A 375 17.40 30.65 2.14
CA SER A 375 16.12 29.95 2.41
C SER A 375 16.23 28.45 2.13
N PHE A 376 16.82 28.07 1.00
CA PHE A 376 17.02 26.66 0.61
C PHE A 376 17.92 25.91 1.60
N SER A 377 18.93 26.59 2.17
CA SER A 377 19.94 25.97 3.06
C SER A 377 19.36 25.46 4.39
N PHE A 378 18.19 25.93 4.82
CA PHE A 378 17.49 25.39 6.00
C PHE A 378 16.13 24.78 5.66
N GLY A 379 15.88 24.48 4.38
CA GLY A 379 14.73 23.69 3.90
C GLY A 379 13.47 24.50 3.67
N GLN A 380 13.61 25.75 3.30
CA GLN A 380 12.51 26.66 2.99
C GLN A 380 12.50 27.06 1.51
N GLY A 381 11.56 27.91 1.12
CA GLY A 381 11.39 28.39 -0.25
C GLY A 381 10.58 27.40 -1.10
N LYS A 382 11.06 27.12 -2.33
CA LYS A 382 10.33 26.27 -3.28
C LYS A 382 10.55 24.77 -3.10
N LEU A 383 11.35 24.36 -2.12
CA LEU A 383 11.70 22.96 -1.90
C LEU A 383 10.51 22.15 -1.40
N LEU A 384 10.20 21.06 -2.11
CA LEU A 384 9.20 20.08 -1.70
C LEU A 384 9.78 18.67 -1.84
N ALA A 385 9.53 17.80 -0.85
CA ALA A 385 9.84 16.38 -0.95
C ALA A 385 8.74 15.52 -0.31
N THR A 386 8.76 14.23 -0.65
CA THR A 386 7.79 13.25 -0.13
C THR A 386 8.33 12.54 1.11
N PRO A 387 7.47 12.02 2.00
CA PRO A 387 7.91 11.18 3.11
C PRO A 387 8.76 9.99 2.66
N VAL A 388 8.46 9.38 1.52
CA VAL A 388 9.29 8.28 1.00
C VAL A 388 10.69 8.74 0.58
N GLN A 389 10.85 9.94 0.00
CA GLN A 389 12.17 10.52 -0.29
C GLN A 389 12.94 10.84 1.00
N MET A 390 12.24 11.32 2.03
CA MET A 390 12.86 11.61 3.31
C MET A 390 13.28 10.33 4.06
N ALA A 391 12.52 9.25 3.94
CA ALA A 391 12.93 7.94 4.42
C ALA A 391 14.16 7.41 3.66
N ALA A 392 14.23 7.60 2.34
CA ALA A 392 15.39 7.23 1.53
C ALA A 392 16.65 8.03 1.91
N LEU A 393 16.53 9.32 2.25
CA LEU A 393 17.63 10.12 2.83
C LEU A 393 18.14 9.50 4.13
N ALA A 394 17.24 9.17 5.05
CA ALA A 394 17.62 8.51 6.31
C ALA A 394 18.27 7.14 6.06
N ALA A 395 17.77 6.37 5.08
CA ALA A 395 18.36 5.11 4.67
C ALA A 395 19.78 5.27 4.13
N ALA A 396 20.02 6.25 3.26
CA ALA A 396 21.35 6.53 2.73
C ALA A 396 22.37 6.90 3.83
N ILE A 397 21.93 7.65 4.84
CA ILE A 397 22.78 7.95 6.01
C ILE A 397 23.02 6.69 6.86
N ALA A 398 21.97 5.90 7.08
CA ALA A 398 21.99 4.70 7.91
C ALA A 398 22.88 3.59 7.34
N ASN A 399 22.89 3.39 6.01
CA ASN A 399 23.57 2.29 5.33
C ASN A 399 25.03 2.57 4.90
N GLY A 400 25.60 3.71 5.33
CA GLY A 400 26.98 4.06 4.99
C GLY A 400 27.14 4.84 3.69
N GLY A 401 26.08 5.49 3.19
CA GLY A 401 26.15 6.46 2.10
C GLY A 401 25.66 5.98 0.75
N TYR A 402 24.95 4.86 0.69
CA TYR A 402 24.34 4.37 -0.56
C TYR A 402 22.91 4.89 -0.71
N ALA A 403 22.64 5.57 -1.82
CA ALA A 403 21.28 5.92 -2.18
C ALA A 403 20.48 4.65 -2.50
N VAL A 404 19.29 4.56 -1.95
CA VAL A 404 18.36 3.46 -2.19
C VAL A 404 17.21 3.93 -3.07
N THR A 405 16.74 3.05 -3.96
CA THR A 405 15.50 3.29 -4.71
C THR A 405 14.35 2.68 -3.94
N PRO A 406 13.31 3.46 -3.59
CA PRO A 406 12.15 2.92 -2.91
C PRO A 406 11.48 1.79 -3.70
N LYS A 407 11.26 0.65 -3.07
CA LYS A 407 10.60 -0.54 -3.65
C LYS A 407 9.34 -0.87 -2.87
N LEU A 408 8.25 -1.19 -3.58
CA LEU A 408 6.98 -1.59 -2.98
C LEU A 408 6.58 -3.03 -3.33
N VAL A 409 7.13 -3.60 -4.40
CA VAL A 409 6.79 -4.93 -4.90
C VAL A 409 8.02 -5.82 -4.92
N LEU A 410 7.93 -7.00 -4.32
CA LEU A 410 8.95 -8.06 -4.40
C LEU A 410 8.82 -8.87 -5.69
N GLY A 411 7.61 -9.09 -6.15
CA GLY A 411 7.35 -9.86 -7.34
C GLY A 411 5.88 -10.23 -7.51
N THR A 412 5.63 -11.09 -8.48
CA THR A 412 4.30 -11.61 -8.80
C THR A 412 4.34 -13.14 -8.89
N ALA A 413 3.22 -13.77 -8.59
CA ALA A 413 3.02 -15.20 -8.81
C ALA A 413 1.83 -15.40 -9.77
N ASP A 414 2.02 -16.20 -10.80
CA ASP A 414 0.99 -16.51 -11.80
C ASP A 414 -0.05 -17.52 -11.28
N GLU A 415 -0.97 -17.95 -12.14
CA GLU A 415 -1.99 -18.95 -11.83
C GLU A 415 -1.45 -20.33 -11.41
N ASN A 416 -0.18 -20.63 -11.72
CA ASN A 416 0.53 -21.83 -11.34
C ASN A 416 1.47 -21.62 -10.14
N GLU A 417 1.37 -20.47 -9.46
CA GLU A 417 2.24 -20.03 -8.35
C GLU A 417 3.72 -19.86 -8.75
N ALA A 418 4.02 -19.73 -10.05
CA ALA A 418 5.36 -19.46 -10.50
C ALA A 418 5.75 -18.01 -10.19
N PHE A 419 6.74 -17.85 -9.29
CA PHE A 419 7.18 -16.53 -8.83
C PHE A 419 8.09 -15.85 -9.86
N THR A 420 7.79 -14.60 -10.15
CA THR A 420 8.63 -13.71 -10.96
C THR A 420 9.03 -12.51 -10.09
N ALA A 421 10.32 -12.41 -9.78
CA ALA A 421 10.86 -11.30 -8.98
C ALA A 421 10.72 -9.96 -9.73
N ALA A 422 10.43 -8.90 -8.98
CA ALA A 422 10.54 -7.53 -9.48
C ALA A 422 12.01 -7.19 -9.79
N ALA A 423 12.20 -6.21 -10.68
CA ALA A 423 13.55 -5.76 -11.03
C ALA A 423 14.30 -5.21 -9.81
N ASP A 424 15.57 -5.58 -9.71
CA ASP A 424 16.48 -4.98 -8.73
C ASP A 424 17.11 -3.70 -9.29
N TYR A 425 17.26 -2.71 -8.41
CA TYR A 425 17.90 -1.45 -8.76
C TYR A 425 19.33 -1.42 -8.20
N ALA A 426 20.27 -0.99 -9.04
CA ALA A 426 21.64 -0.79 -8.59
C ALA A 426 21.69 0.34 -7.55
N GLN A 427 22.33 0.09 -6.43
CA GLN A 427 22.60 1.12 -5.43
C GLN A 427 23.80 1.95 -5.88
N ASN A 428 23.66 3.26 -5.84
CA ASN A 428 24.72 4.20 -6.13
C ASN A 428 25.20 4.87 -4.83
N ARG A 429 26.50 5.07 -4.71
CA ARG A 429 27.05 5.80 -3.57
C ARG A 429 26.74 7.29 -3.70
N ALA A 430 25.89 7.83 -2.82
CA ALA A 430 25.55 9.26 -2.79
C ALA A 430 26.54 10.08 -1.96
N MET A 431 27.11 9.47 -0.88
CA MET A 431 28.12 10.10 -0.04
C MET A 431 29.12 9.06 0.46
N SER A 432 30.26 9.50 0.94
CA SER A 432 31.28 8.63 1.52
C SER A 432 30.80 8.01 2.83
N GLU A 433 31.34 6.83 3.17
CA GLU A 433 31.06 6.17 4.45
C GLU A 433 31.44 7.07 5.65
N LYS A 434 32.50 7.85 5.50
CA LYS A 434 32.96 8.81 6.52
C LYS A 434 31.90 9.89 6.78
N THR A 435 31.31 10.46 5.72
CA THR A 435 30.26 11.45 5.81
C THR A 435 29.00 10.85 6.43
N ALA A 436 28.56 9.67 5.97
CA ALA A 436 27.41 8.98 6.52
C ALA A 436 27.59 8.65 8.01
N ALA A 437 28.76 8.15 8.41
CA ALA A 437 29.08 7.87 9.82
C ALA A 437 29.00 9.15 10.67
N LYS A 438 29.53 10.28 10.15
CA LYS A 438 29.50 11.55 10.87
C LYS A 438 28.08 12.09 11.02
N LEU A 439 27.24 11.97 9.97
CA LEU A 439 25.83 12.34 10.05
C LEU A 439 25.07 11.46 11.04
N ARG A 440 25.34 10.14 11.08
CA ARG A 440 24.73 9.23 12.07
C ARG A 440 25.03 9.67 13.50
N GLU A 441 26.31 9.96 13.81
CA GLU A 441 26.71 10.46 15.13
C GLU A 441 25.94 11.74 15.51
N MET A 442 25.84 12.69 14.57
CA MET A 442 25.11 13.94 14.79
C MET A 442 23.61 13.70 14.97
N MET A 443 22.99 12.82 14.18
CA MET A 443 21.57 12.49 14.29
C MET A 443 21.25 11.76 15.62
N ILE A 444 22.15 10.92 16.11
CA ILE A 444 22.02 10.29 17.44
C ILE A 444 22.05 11.37 18.52
N SER A 445 22.97 12.35 18.44
CA SER A 445 23.03 13.43 19.43
C SER A 445 21.76 14.31 19.45
N VAL A 446 21.05 14.45 18.31
CA VAL A 446 19.75 15.13 18.24
C VAL A 446 18.70 14.42 19.09
N VAL A 447 18.69 13.08 19.09
CA VAL A 447 17.73 12.27 19.85
C VAL A 447 18.13 12.16 21.32
N GLU A 448 19.44 12.08 21.60
CA GLU A 448 19.91 11.93 22.99
C GLU A 448 19.80 13.23 23.80
N GLU A 449 20.16 14.38 23.20
CA GLU A 449 20.38 15.62 23.94
C GLU A 449 19.79 16.87 23.22
N GLY A 450 19.18 16.70 22.06
CA GLY A 450 18.79 17.81 21.18
C GLY A 450 17.29 18.00 21.01
N SER A 451 16.92 18.62 19.89
CA SER A 451 15.53 18.90 19.53
C SER A 451 14.68 17.64 19.30
N GLY A 452 15.29 16.46 19.26
CA GLY A 452 14.63 15.18 18.98
C GLY A 452 14.45 14.27 20.19
N VAL A 453 14.62 14.73 21.42
CA VAL A 453 14.56 13.89 22.64
C VAL A 453 13.25 13.13 22.79
N ASN A 454 12.14 13.67 22.28
CA ASN A 454 10.83 13.01 22.28
C ASN A 454 10.73 11.82 21.31
N ALA A 455 11.72 11.63 20.43
CA ALA A 455 11.79 10.51 19.50
C ALA A 455 12.56 9.30 20.08
N LYS A 456 13.12 9.41 21.29
CA LYS A 456 13.94 8.34 21.89
C LYS A 456 13.08 7.13 22.23
N PRO A 457 13.30 5.96 21.55
CA PRO A 457 12.54 4.74 21.82
C PRO A 457 12.96 4.13 23.15
N GLU A 458 12.13 3.24 23.70
CA GLU A 458 12.39 2.54 24.96
C GLU A 458 13.65 1.66 24.87
N GLN A 459 13.93 1.12 23.69
CA GLN A 459 15.06 0.22 23.43
C GLN A 459 15.74 0.57 22.10
N GLY A 460 17.02 0.17 21.97
CA GLY A 460 17.77 0.24 20.71
C GLY A 460 18.32 1.63 20.36
N GLY A 461 17.85 2.70 21.01
CA GLY A 461 18.20 4.07 20.64
C GLY A 461 17.81 4.42 19.21
N ALA A 462 17.95 5.68 18.82
CA ALA A 462 17.66 6.14 17.45
C ALA A 462 18.54 7.34 17.07
N GLY A 463 18.61 7.63 15.78
CA GLY A 463 19.14 8.89 15.29
C GLY A 463 18.10 9.59 14.41
N GLY A 464 18.03 10.92 14.47
CA GLY A 464 17.02 11.61 13.65
C GLY A 464 17.15 13.12 13.63
N LYS A 465 16.21 13.77 12.95
CA LYS A 465 16.11 15.22 12.83
C LYS A 465 14.65 15.67 12.81
N THR A 466 14.32 16.64 13.64
CA THR A 466 13.03 17.33 13.67
C THR A 466 12.95 18.45 12.63
N ALA A 467 11.74 18.76 12.15
CA ALA A 467 11.48 20.03 11.50
C ALA A 467 10.06 20.53 11.81
N SER A 468 9.94 21.87 11.83
CA SER A 468 8.69 22.62 11.72
C SER A 468 8.81 23.42 10.43
N ALA A 469 8.11 22.95 9.39
CA ALA A 469 8.25 23.48 8.04
C ALA A 469 7.12 24.44 7.73
N GLN A 470 7.44 25.70 7.48
CA GLN A 470 6.51 26.72 7.04
C GLN A 470 6.02 26.43 5.62
N THR A 471 4.73 26.60 5.38
CA THR A 471 4.12 26.33 4.07
C THR A 471 3.94 27.57 3.21
N GLY A 472 3.98 28.76 3.82
CA GLY A 472 3.56 30.01 3.21
C GLY A 472 2.05 30.11 2.96
N GLN A 473 1.26 29.14 3.43
CA GLN A 473 -0.19 29.13 3.35
C GLN A 473 -0.77 29.54 4.70
N LEU A 474 -1.92 30.21 4.67
CA LEU A 474 -2.63 30.61 5.88
C LEU A 474 -3.86 29.73 6.08
N ASP A 475 -4.20 29.47 7.35
CA ASP A 475 -5.45 28.86 7.75
C ASP A 475 -6.64 29.83 7.68
N GLY A 476 -7.83 29.39 8.06
CA GLY A 476 -9.03 30.21 8.08
C GLY A 476 -8.99 31.38 9.06
N ASP A 477 -8.10 31.33 10.04
CA ASP A 477 -7.90 32.37 11.08
C ASP A 477 -6.73 33.29 10.75
N GLY A 478 -6.01 33.04 9.64
CA GLY A 478 -4.89 33.85 9.16
C GLY A 478 -3.54 33.47 9.76
N ASN A 479 -3.42 32.34 10.46
CA ASN A 479 -2.16 31.82 10.94
C ASN A 479 -1.44 31.00 9.85
N GLU A 480 -0.12 31.06 9.83
CA GLU A 480 0.66 30.26 8.88
C GLU A 480 0.52 28.77 9.20
N ILE A 481 0.17 27.97 8.18
CA ILE A 481 0.14 26.52 8.30
C ILE A 481 1.57 25.99 8.34
N ILE A 482 1.90 25.24 9.38
CA ILE A 482 3.19 24.60 9.59
C ILE A 482 3.01 23.08 9.45
N HIS A 483 4.02 22.41 8.95
CA HIS A 483 4.11 20.94 8.90
C HIS A 483 5.20 20.44 9.84
N ALA A 484 4.87 19.44 10.64
CA ALA A 484 5.82 18.81 11.54
C ALA A 484 6.43 17.57 10.92
N TRP A 485 7.74 17.41 11.07
CA TRP A 485 8.48 16.25 10.58
C TRP A 485 9.41 15.66 11.64
N PHE A 486 9.58 14.34 11.52
CA PHE A 486 10.72 13.64 12.10
C PHE A 486 11.24 12.63 11.09
N VAL A 487 12.54 12.68 10.82
CA VAL A 487 13.22 11.80 9.87
C VAL A 487 14.41 11.17 10.54
N GLY A 488 14.50 9.86 10.53
CA GLY A 488 15.56 9.19 11.28
C GLY A 488 15.71 7.71 10.94
N PHE A 489 16.47 7.02 11.78
CA PHE A 489 16.75 5.59 11.65
C PHE A 489 16.69 4.90 13.02
N TYR A 490 16.45 3.60 12.98
CA TYR A 490 16.34 2.72 14.13
C TYR A 490 16.92 1.33 13.81
N PRO A 491 17.58 0.62 14.75
CA PRO A 491 18.21 1.10 15.99
C PRO A 491 19.42 2.03 15.73
N ALA A 492 19.92 2.72 16.79
CA ALA A 492 21.02 3.69 16.66
C ALA A 492 22.35 3.05 16.22
N GLU A 493 22.74 1.92 16.85
CA GLU A 493 24.06 1.30 16.62
C GLU A 493 24.14 0.52 15.29
N LYS A 494 23.07 -0.23 14.97
CA LYS A 494 22.96 -1.04 13.74
C LYS A 494 21.66 -0.70 13.04
N PRO A 495 21.59 0.43 12.33
CA PRO A 495 20.38 0.87 11.68
C PRO A 495 19.86 -0.15 10.68
N ARG A 496 18.62 -0.60 10.88
CA ARG A 496 17.88 -1.46 9.96
C ARG A 496 16.74 -0.72 9.29
N TYR A 497 16.08 0.15 10.04
CA TYR A 497 14.91 0.86 9.60
C TYR A 497 15.20 2.35 9.43
N ALA A 498 14.85 2.89 8.27
CA ALA A 498 14.79 4.32 8.01
C ALA A 498 13.32 4.75 8.05
N ILE A 499 13.03 5.79 8.84
CA ILE A 499 11.64 6.16 9.15
C ILE A 499 11.46 7.66 8.93
N ALA A 500 10.42 8.02 8.18
CA ALA A 500 9.97 9.40 8.02
C ALA A 500 8.54 9.53 8.54
N VAL A 501 8.33 10.46 9.46
CA VAL A 501 7.01 10.84 9.97
C VAL A 501 6.70 12.27 9.52
N PHE A 502 5.51 12.46 8.99
CA PHE A 502 4.95 13.72 8.54
C PHE A 502 3.61 13.98 9.22
N ALA A 503 3.45 15.12 9.88
CA ALA A 503 2.21 15.57 10.50
C ALA A 503 1.77 16.88 9.85
N GLU A 504 0.66 16.83 9.10
CA GLU A 504 0.14 17.95 8.33
C GLU A 504 -0.59 18.94 9.23
N GLY A 505 -0.21 20.22 9.17
CA GLY A 505 -0.87 21.29 9.94
C GLY A 505 -0.52 21.29 11.43
N MET A 506 0.63 20.71 11.81
CA MET A 506 1.12 20.66 13.19
C MET A 506 2.35 21.55 13.35
N GLU A 507 2.39 22.32 14.44
CA GLU A 507 3.36 23.40 14.63
C GLU A 507 4.79 22.93 14.96
N SER A 508 4.95 21.75 15.60
CA SER A 508 6.23 21.32 16.16
C SER A 508 6.60 19.89 15.79
N GLY A 509 7.74 19.72 15.12
CA GLY A 509 8.31 18.39 14.84
C GLY A 509 8.69 17.65 16.12
N SER A 510 9.13 18.34 17.16
CA SER A 510 9.48 17.77 18.46
C SER A 510 8.26 17.22 19.21
N ASP A 511 7.14 17.91 19.15
CA ASP A 511 5.98 17.60 19.98
C ASP A 511 4.96 16.70 19.30
N PHE A 512 4.93 16.68 17.95
CA PHE A 512 3.96 15.90 17.20
C PHE A 512 4.61 14.75 16.42
N ALA A 513 5.65 14.98 15.60
CA ALA A 513 6.22 13.95 14.75
C ALA A 513 7.22 13.04 15.49
N ALA A 514 8.01 13.58 16.43
CA ALA A 514 8.98 12.82 17.18
C ALA A 514 8.34 11.75 18.11
N PRO A 515 7.26 12.02 18.86
CA PRO A 515 6.57 11.00 19.63
C PRO A 515 5.95 9.90 18.76
N VAL A 516 5.48 10.22 17.55
CA VAL A 516 4.96 9.22 16.60
C VAL A 516 6.09 8.31 16.12
N PHE A 517 7.27 8.88 15.78
CA PHE A 517 8.46 8.09 15.44
C PHE A 517 8.84 7.13 16.58
N LYS A 518 8.90 7.62 17.83
CA LYS A 518 9.17 6.79 19.03
C LYS A 518 8.22 5.60 19.11
N LYS A 519 6.92 5.85 19.05
CA LYS A 519 5.90 4.79 19.15
C LYS A 519 6.01 3.76 18.03
N ILE A 520 6.37 4.18 16.80
CA ILE A 520 6.61 3.26 15.68
C ILE A 520 7.84 2.39 15.96
N CYS A 521 8.94 2.97 16.45
CA CYS A 521 10.14 2.22 16.84
C CYS A 521 9.83 1.21 17.95
N ASP A 522 9.08 1.60 18.97
CA ASP A 522 8.68 0.73 20.06
C ASP A 522 7.79 -0.42 19.56
N GLY A 523 6.82 -0.15 18.66
CA GLY A 523 6.02 -1.18 18.00
C GLY A 523 6.83 -2.16 17.16
N ILE A 524 7.85 -1.69 16.44
CA ILE A 524 8.79 -2.56 15.70
C ILE A 524 9.58 -3.44 16.67
N ALA A 525 10.02 -2.90 17.80
CA ALA A 525 10.76 -3.67 18.81
C ALA A 525 9.90 -4.79 19.41
N GLU A 526 8.62 -4.53 19.66
CA GLU A 526 7.68 -5.53 20.16
C GLU A 526 7.48 -6.68 19.15
N THR A 527 7.31 -6.37 17.87
CA THR A 527 7.14 -7.41 16.82
C THR A 527 8.39 -8.29 16.70
N ALA A 528 9.59 -7.73 16.76
CA ALA A 528 10.84 -8.49 16.69
C ALA A 528 11.03 -9.47 17.88
N VAL A 529 10.44 -9.19 19.03
CA VAL A 529 10.49 -10.07 20.21
C VAL A 529 9.58 -11.30 20.02
N TYR A 530 8.50 -11.18 19.27
CA TYR A 530 7.61 -12.31 18.98
C TYR A 530 8.21 -13.30 17.97
N GLU A 531 9.08 -12.86 17.06
CA GLU A 531 9.78 -13.74 16.10
C GLU A 531 10.87 -14.62 16.75
N ILE A 532 11.35 -14.27 17.95
CA ILE A 532 12.43 -14.99 18.66
C ILE A 532 11.87 -16.05 19.63
N LYS A 533 10.57 -16.13 19.86
CA LYS A 533 9.90 -17.13 20.70
C LYS A 533 9.23 -18.20 19.87
#